data_fad42d0529b8e9253a572970c15e0277
#
_entry.id   fad42d0529b8e9253a572970c15e0277
#
_cell.length_a   1.000
_cell.length_b   1.000
_cell.length_c   1.000
_cell.angle_alpha   90.00
_cell.angle_beta   90.00
_cell.angle_gamma   90.00
#
_symmetry.space_group_name_H-M   'P 1'
#
loop_
_entity.id
_entity.type
_entity.pdbx_description
1 polymer ?
#
loop_
_entity_poly.entity_id
_entity_poly.type
_entity_poly.pdbx_seq_one_letter_code
_entity_poly.pdbx_strand_id
1 'polypeptide(L)'
;MDLKGNQSINNYHQIINNHFGPRPRKGGARGETIQLGSSFTSMSPSYTTIANNLFEECNGEVEIISSKTNFNLIKNNVFYKSEGSVVTRHGNYCHIDGNYFIGDGTNKNFGGIRIVNTGHWITNNYFYNIIGENFRSPLAVMNGIPKSPLNRYNQVTDIVVAYNTYVNCKSPWQFGVGTNIAQKDVLPKSEIRSARPLRSIVANNVIYNENGDTTPIIEHDKADGVQFKDNLINNNGIKFKDVERIQASNFEIKKVGESIYLPILPTTTPYQGFGFETIQTDLFGNSRNSQNSIGATTNNESKIPSILDKSLYGANWYSNIKKSTKPNIISVNPVAGELTKKINEAKSGDVLLLNPGKYGISNSLKISKEVTLKATSENTVTISYSGAANSPLFELNPYGDLIIEKIALVGTGTQQAFSNLKENMSNHYGLTVIASQIQNFDYILKAYKQTFAEEILFKNSHFSDCSNGIELSEETNDRGDYNVEFLTIDNCKFKNIERNVVDYYRGGYDESTIGGNLLISKSTFTNCGAKEKNNILLNTRGIVNVKIENSHFKNNKIDLIALLWGAKNNSESNNKIQNSGKFHTEENLAQKLMY
;
A
#
# COMPACT_ATOMS: atom_id res chain seq x y z
N MET A 1 -9.51 18.15 6.51
CA MET A 1 -9.67 19.24 7.49
C MET A 1 -8.31 19.82 7.78
N ASP A 2 -8.03 20.98 7.30
CA ASP A 2 -6.78 21.68 7.55
C ASP A 2 -7.06 22.90 8.44
N LEU A 3 -6.35 22.97 9.55
CA LEU A 3 -6.45 24.05 10.51
C LEU A 3 -5.16 24.84 10.45
N LYS A 4 -5.21 26.13 10.22
CA LYS A 4 -4.01 26.98 10.18
C LYS A 4 -3.70 27.55 11.55
N GLY A 5 -2.54 27.15 12.09
CA GLY A 5 -2.01 27.67 13.36
C GLY A 5 -2.84 27.31 14.59
N ASN A 6 -2.57 27.96 15.70
CA ASN A 6 -3.27 27.75 16.98
C ASN A 6 -4.66 28.42 17.06
N GLN A 7 -5.17 28.92 15.95
CA GLN A 7 -6.43 29.68 15.92
C GLN A 7 -7.68 28.81 15.90
N SER A 8 -7.55 27.54 15.53
CA SER A 8 -8.70 26.64 15.39
C SER A 8 -8.70 25.64 16.53
N ILE A 9 -9.00 26.11 17.70
CA ILE A 9 -9.09 25.31 18.91
C ILE A 9 -10.54 24.84 19.07
N ASN A 10 -10.72 23.59 19.52
CA ASN A 10 -12.02 23.01 19.88
C ASN A 10 -13.00 22.96 18.69
N ASN A 11 -12.61 22.30 17.62
CA ASN A 11 -13.41 22.21 16.39
C ASN A 11 -14.68 21.38 16.55
N TYR A 12 -14.62 20.31 17.35
CA TYR A 12 -15.73 19.38 17.59
C TYR A 12 -16.38 18.84 16.30
N HIS A 13 -15.59 18.66 15.24
CA HIS A 13 -16.10 18.08 14.01
C HIS A 13 -16.61 16.65 14.23
N GLN A 14 -17.69 16.29 13.55
CA GLN A 14 -18.27 14.96 13.58
C GLN A 14 -18.31 14.36 12.18
N ILE A 15 -17.69 13.19 12.02
CA ILE A 15 -17.70 12.38 10.80
C ILE A 15 -18.33 11.05 11.19
N ILE A 16 -19.63 10.92 10.98
CA ILE A 16 -20.43 9.85 11.58
C ILE A 16 -21.32 9.19 10.52
N ASN A 17 -21.43 7.85 10.59
CA ASN A 17 -22.32 7.04 9.75
C ASN A 17 -22.05 7.17 8.23
N ASN A 18 -20.80 7.37 7.82
CA ASN A 18 -20.46 7.46 6.41
C ASN A 18 -19.95 6.11 5.88
N HIS A 19 -20.12 5.91 4.60
CA HIS A 19 -19.44 4.88 3.83
C HIS A 19 -18.33 5.53 2.99
N PHE A 20 -17.07 5.25 3.33
CA PHE A 20 -15.91 5.56 2.52
C PHE A 20 -15.65 4.34 1.65
N GLY A 21 -16.04 4.41 0.37
CA GLY A 21 -15.93 3.31 -0.59
C GLY A 21 -14.50 3.12 -1.12
N PRO A 22 -14.32 2.18 -2.05
CA PRO A 22 -13.02 1.83 -2.57
C PRO A 22 -12.24 3.03 -3.08
N ARG A 23 -11.02 3.17 -2.58
CA ARG A 23 -10.05 4.18 -2.99
C ARG A 23 -8.78 3.47 -3.44
N PRO A 24 -8.35 3.61 -4.70
CA PRO A 24 -7.13 2.99 -5.19
C PRO A 24 -5.89 3.62 -4.53
N ARG A 25 -4.78 2.93 -4.60
CA ARG A 25 -3.49 3.44 -4.19
C ARG A 25 -3.15 4.73 -4.96
N LYS A 26 -2.47 5.65 -4.31
CA LYS A 26 -2.15 6.96 -4.90
C LYS A 26 -0.73 7.03 -5.50
N GLY A 27 0.17 6.18 -5.06
CA GLY A 27 1.57 6.26 -5.45
C GLY A 27 2.35 7.35 -4.71
N GLY A 28 2.28 7.34 -3.40
CA GLY A 28 3.03 8.27 -2.54
C GLY A 28 2.24 8.75 -1.34
N ALA A 29 2.81 9.72 -0.62
CA ALA A 29 2.20 10.35 0.55
C ALA A 29 0.94 11.19 0.18
N ARG A 30 0.15 11.55 1.18
CA ARG A 30 -1.09 12.33 1.05
C ARG A 30 -2.24 11.58 0.38
N GLY A 31 -2.28 10.27 0.59
CA GLY A 31 -3.36 9.40 0.17
C GLY A 31 -4.32 9.02 1.29
N GLU A 32 -4.20 9.62 2.48
CA GLU A 32 -5.06 9.34 3.63
C GLU A 32 -6.54 9.51 3.28
N THR A 33 -7.38 8.62 3.78
CA THR A 33 -8.83 8.80 3.64
C THR A 33 -9.31 9.96 4.49
N ILE A 34 -8.78 10.08 5.73
CA ILE A 34 -9.05 11.22 6.60
C ILE A 34 -7.74 11.70 7.23
N GLN A 35 -7.44 12.98 7.07
CA GLN A 35 -6.39 13.65 7.81
C GLN A 35 -6.98 14.70 8.75
N LEU A 36 -6.70 14.56 10.06
CA LEU A 36 -7.13 15.52 11.09
C LEU A 36 -5.99 16.50 11.39
N GLY A 37 -6.08 17.68 10.81
CA GLY A 37 -5.04 18.71 10.89
C GLY A 37 -3.89 18.49 9.90
N SER A 38 -2.85 19.28 10.08
CA SER A 38 -1.62 19.26 9.28
C SER A 38 -0.39 19.31 10.18
N SER A 39 0.81 19.31 9.60
CA SER A 39 2.05 19.51 10.37
C SER A 39 2.09 20.88 11.07
N PHE A 40 1.38 21.90 10.56
CA PHE A 40 1.29 23.22 11.17
C PHE A 40 0.34 23.28 12.40
N THR A 41 -0.55 22.32 12.51
CA THR A 41 -1.53 22.20 13.59
C THR A 41 -1.25 21.03 14.52
N SER A 42 -0.04 20.47 14.45
CA SER A 42 0.37 19.36 15.31
C SER A 42 0.10 19.66 16.76
N MET A 43 -0.53 18.71 17.46
CA MET A 43 -0.89 18.80 18.87
C MET A 43 -1.86 19.93 19.23
N SER A 44 -2.54 20.55 18.28
CA SER A 44 -3.62 21.49 18.60
C SER A 44 -4.88 20.73 19.02
N PRO A 45 -5.63 21.21 20.03
CA PRO A 45 -6.91 20.59 20.41
C PRO A 45 -7.91 20.60 19.27
N SER A 46 -8.51 19.46 18.96
CA SER A 46 -9.49 19.33 17.87
C SER A 46 -10.82 18.76 18.36
N TYR A 47 -10.78 17.77 19.25
CA TYR A 47 -11.99 17.07 19.75
C TYR A 47 -12.87 16.53 18.61
N THR A 48 -12.26 16.13 17.51
CA THR A 48 -12.99 15.56 16.37
C THR A 48 -13.43 14.14 16.68
N THR A 49 -14.68 13.82 16.35
CA THR A 49 -15.24 12.48 16.46
C THR A 49 -15.39 11.84 15.09
N ILE A 50 -14.77 10.67 14.91
CA ILE A 50 -14.97 9.80 13.74
C ILE A 50 -15.64 8.53 14.24
N ALA A 51 -16.92 8.33 13.94
CA ALA A 51 -17.67 7.24 14.55
C ALA A 51 -18.65 6.54 13.61
N ASN A 52 -18.84 5.23 13.82
CA ASN A 52 -19.84 4.42 13.11
C ASN A 52 -19.69 4.51 11.58
N ASN A 53 -18.48 4.63 11.05
CA ASN A 53 -18.25 4.68 9.61
C ASN A 53 -17.77 3.33 9.10
N LEU A 54 -18.07 3.03 7.84
CA LEU A 54 -17.47 1.94 7.09
C LEU A 54 -16.38 2.50 6.17
N PHE A 55 -15.14 2.04 6.35
CA PHE A 55 -14.01 2.25 5.47
C PHE A 55 -13.79 0.95 4.70
N GLU A 56 -14.18 0.91 3.43
CA GLU A 56 -14.11 -0.27 2.57
C GLU A 56 -13.05 -0.06 1.49
N GLU A 57 -12.00 -0.90 1.51
CA GLU A 57 -10.92 -0.86 0.51
C GLU A 57 -10.31 0.55 0.35
N CYS A 58 -10.11 1.25 1.47
CA CYS A 58 -9.51 2.57 1.48
C CYS A 58 -7.97 2.46 1.37
N ASN A 59 -7.47 2.28 0.16
CA ASN A 59 -6.09 1.87 -0.13
C ASN A 59 -5.17 3.01 -0.58
N GLY A 60 -5.55 4.26 -0.33
CA GLY A 60 -4.82 5.44 -0.83
C GLY A 60 -3.36 5.51 -0.39
N GLU A 61 -3.08 5.22 0.88
CA GLU A 61 -1.72 5.07 1.45
C GLU A 61 -1.75 4.28 2.77
N VAL A 62 -0.60 4.20 3.43
CA VAL A 62 -0.43 3.46 4.69
C VAL A 62 -1.17 4.07 5.89
N GLU A 63 -1.65 5.29 5.81
CA GLU A 63 -2.44 5.96 6.84
C GLU A 63 -3.90 6.12 6.37
N ILE A 64 -4.82 5.26 6.81
CA ILE A 64 -6.26 5.40 6.49
C ILE A 64 -6.80 6.64 7.20
N ILE A 65 -6.49 6.77 8.50
CA ILE A 65 -6.76 7.96 9.30
C ILE A 65 -5.45 8.45 9.89
N SER A 66 -5.07 9.68 9.56
CA SER A 66 -3.90 10.35 10.12
C SER A 66 -4.33 11.43 11.12
N SER A 67 -4.20 11.14 12.42
CA SER A 67 -4.55 12.09 13.49
C SER A 67 -3.34 12.92 13.88
N LYS A 68 -3.32 14.19 13.48
CA LYS A 68 -2.25 15.15 13.79
C LYS A 68 -2.61 16.14 14.90
N THR A 69 -3.84 16.08 15.40
CA THR A 69 -4.40 16.95 16.43
C THR A 69 -4.81 16.15 17.66
N ASN A 70 -5.01 16.84 18.80
CA ASN A 70 -5.25 16.22 20.09
C ASN A 70 -6.74 15.94 20.37
N PHE A 71 -6.98 15.04 21.32
CA PHE A 71 -8.28 14.72 21.93
C PHE A 71 -9.31 14.21 20.94
N ASN A 72 -8.87 13.51 19.89
CA ASN A 72 -9.78 12.95 18.92
C ASN A 72 -10.34 11.60 19.38
N LEU A 73 -11.60 11.37 19.06
CA LEU A 73 -12.32 10.12 19.33
C LEU A 73 -12.58 9.37 18.03
N ILE A 74 -12.03 8.16 17.92
CA ILE A 74 -12.21 7.27 16.77
C ILE A 74 -12.86 6.00 17.27
N LYS A 75 -14.18 5.85 17.07
CA LYS A 75 -14.92 4.75 17.70
C LYS A 75 -15.93 4.06 16.80
N ASN A 76 -16.14 2.76 17.03
CA ASN A 76 -17.16 1.94 16.37
C ASN A 76 -17.10 2.00 14.84
N ASN A 77 -15.90 2.25 14.27
CA ASN A 77 -15.73 2.23 12.82
C ASN A 77 -15.36 0.82 12.37
N VAL A 78 -15.67 0.52 11.13
CA VAL A 78 -15.29 -0.72 10.46
C VAL A 78 -14.28 -0.41 9.36
N PHE A 79 -13.08 -0.99 9.46
CA PHE A 79 -12.04 -0.94 8.44
C PHE A 79 -12.03 -2.30 7.74
N TYR A 80 -12.70 -2.38 6.60
CA TYR A 80 -12.88 -3.63 5.85
C TYR A 80 -11.94 -3.67 4.65
N LYS A 81 -10.98 -4.59 4.68
CA LYS A 81 -9.98 -4.78 3.62
C LYS A 81 -9.32 -3.47 3.17
N SER A 82 -9.03 -2.60 4.13
CA SER A 82 -8.40 -1.31 3.87
C SER A 82 -6.91 -1.38 4.18
N GLU A 83 -6.07 -0.95 3.22
CA GLU A 83 -4.63 -0.93 3.37
C GLU A 83 -4.19 0.23 4.25
N GLY A 84 -3.22 -0.03 5.13
CA GLY A 84 -2.76 0.97 6.09
C GLY A 84 -3.40 0.85 7.47
N SER A 85 -3.28 1.90 8.25
CA SER A 85 -3.61 1.90 9.67
C SER A 85 -4.32 3.17 10.11
N VAL A 86 -4.96 3.13 11.28
CA VAL A 86 -5.31 4.33 12.05
C VAL A 86 -4.06 4.79 12.79
N VAL A 87 -3.64 6.03 12.59
CA VAL A 87 -2.36 6.54 13.06
C VAL A 87 -2.52 7.79 13.92
N THR A 88 -1.96 7.77 15.13
CA THR A 88 -1.88 8.94 16.02
C THR A 88 -0.65 9.78 15.68
N ARG A 89 -0.59 10.29 14.45
CA ARG A 89 0.63 10.79 13.79
C ARG A 89 1.37 11.89 14.56
N HIS A 90 0.70 13.00 14.93
CA HIS A 90 1.25 14.09 15.72
C HIS A 90 0.28 14.52 16.82
N GLY A 91 -0.84 13.82 16.98
CA GLY A 91 -1.81 14.10 18.01
C GLY A 91 -1.50 13.36 19.30
N ASN A 92 -1.98 13.88 20.41
CA ASN A 92 -1.95 13.26 21.73
C ASN A 92 -3.38 12.97 22.21
N TYR A 93 -3.51 12.15 23.23
CA TYR A 93 -4.77 11.91 23.94
C TYR A 93 -5.92 11.50 23.04
N CYS A 94 -5.62 10.72 22.01
CA CYS A 94 -6.66 10.13 21.16
C CYS A 94 -7.26 8.91 21.86
N HIS A 95 -8.57 8.75 21.74
CA HIS A 95 -9.28 7.55 22.18
C HIS A 95 -9.74 6.75 20.96
N ILE A 96 -9.22 5.55 20.80
CA ILE A 96 -9.53 4.61 19.69
C ILE A 96 -10.25 3.43 20.30
N ASP A 97 -11.59 3.43 20.22
CA ASP A 97 -12.44 2.54 20.99
C ASP A 97 -13.47 1.81 20.12
N GLY A 98 -13.60 0.50 20.31
CA GLY A 98 -14.67 -0.27 19.71
C GLY A 98 -14.63 -0.38 18.18
N ASN A 99 -13.45 -0.25 17.54
CA ASN A 99 -13.34 -0.35 16.09
C ASN A 99 -13.09 -1.80 15.65
N TYR A 100 -13.52 -2.11 14.42
CA TYR A 100 -13.31 -3.39 13.77
C TYR A 100 -12.30 -3.25 12.64
N PHE A 101 -11.25 -4.05 12.66
CA PHE A 101 -10.23 -4.15 11.60
C PHE A 101 -10.32 -5.54 10.99
N ILE A 102 -10.84 -5.62 9.77
CA ILE A 102 -11.14 -6.89 9.09
C ILE A 102 -10.27 -7.03 7.85
N GLY A 103 -9.31 -7.95 7.91
CA GLY A 103 -8.47 -8.35 6.78
C GLY A 103 -8.94 -9.64 6.12
N ASP A 104 -8.09 -10.21 5.27
CA ASP A 104 -8.34 -11.47 4.55
C ASP A 104 -7.33 -12.59 4.89
N GLY A 105 -6.36 -12.31 5.75
CA GLY A 105 -5.31 -13.27 6.10
C GLY A 105 -4.24 -13.45 5.02
N THR A 106 -4.24 -12.68 3.96
CA THR A 106 -3.30 -12.81 2.84
C THR A 106 -2.57 -11.51 2.48
N ASN A 107 -3.28 -10.39 2.47
CA ASN A 107 -2.71 -9.09 2.13
C ASN A 107 -1.97 -8.46 3.33
N LYS A 108 -0.66 -8.31 3.20
CA LYS A 108 0.22 -7.71 4.22
C LYS A 108 0.10 -6.19 4.35
N ASN A 109 -0.65 -5.53 3.48
CA ASN A 109 -0.86 -4.09 3.57
C ASN A 109 -2.03 -3.70 4.47
N PHE A 110 -2.91 -4.64 4.83
CA PHE A 110 -3.94 -4.38 5.82
C PHE A 110 -3.32 -4.22 7.19
N GLY A 111 -3.60 -3.10 7.82
CA GLY A 111 -3.05 -2.73 9.12
C GLY A 111 -4.12 -2.51 10.18
N GLY A 112 -3.65 -2.21 11.37
CA GLY A 112 -4.53 -1.90 12.51
C GLY A 112 -4.31 -0.50 13.06
N ILE A 113 -3.64 -0.39 14.22
CA ILE A 113 -3.42 0.88 14.90
C ILE A 113 -1.94 1.13 15.07
N ARG A 114 -1.46 2.27 14.57
CA ARG A 114 -0.07 2.73 14.75
C ARG A 114 -0.03 3.88 15.75
N ILE A 115 0.70 3.66 16.83
CA ILE A 115 0.76 4.57 17.97
C ILE A 115 2.06 5.38 17.94
N VAL A 116 1.91 6.69 17.95
CA VAL A 116 2.94 7.70 18.12
C VAL A 116 2.48 8.67 19.19
N ASN A 117 3.39 9.27 19.95
CA ASN A 117 3.08 10.29 20.97
C ASN A 117 2.42 9.74 22.25
N THR A 118 1.72 10.58 23.01
CA THR A 118 1.38 10.32 24.41
C THR A 118 -0.12 10.23 24.69
N GLY A 119 -0.46 9.50 25.75
CA GLY A 119 -1.75 9.54 26.41
C GLY A 119 -2.92 8.89 25.67
N HIS A 120 -2.64 7.97 24.75
CA HIS A 120 -3.68 7.32 23.94
C HIS A 120 -4.36 6.18 24.70
N TRP A 121 -5.65 6.04 24.49
CA TRP A 121 -6.45 4.89 24.95
C TRP A 121 -6.91 4.08 23.74
N ILE A 122 -6.49 2.83 23.68
CA ILE A 122 -6.82 1.86 22.62
C ILE A 122 -7.61 0.73 23.28
N THR A 123 -8.94 0.80 23.21
CA THR A 123 -9.81 -0.07 23.99
C THR A 123 -10.89 -0.74 23.15
N ASN A 124 -11.31 -1.93 23.54
CA ASN A 124 -12.43 -2.65 22.93
C ASN A 124 -12.34 -2.87 21.41
N ASN A 125 -11.16 -2.74 20.78
CA ASN A 125 -11.04 -2.95 19.34
C ASN A 125 -10.95 -4.44 18.99
N TYR A 126 -11.48 -4.77 17.83
CA TYR A 126 -11.51 -6.13 17.31
C TYR A 126 -10.71 -6.22 16.00
N PHE A 127 -9.80 -7.18 15.93
CA PHE A 127 -8.94 -7.42 14.78
C PHE A 127 -9.16 -8.86 14.28
N TYR A 128 -9.38 -8.99 12.97
CA TYR A 128 -9.58 -10.29 12.34
C TYR A 128 -8.77 -10.42 11.06
N ASN A 129 -7.96 -11.48 10.97
CA ASN A 129 -7.15 -11.79 9.78
C ASN A 129 -6.23 -10.66 9.31
N ILE A 130 -5.70 -9.84 10.20
CA ILE A 130 -4.69 -8.84 9.89
C ILE A 130 -3.29 -9.48 10.02
N ILE A 131 -2.53 -9.48 8.91
CA ILE A 131 -1.19 -10.07 8.85
C ILE A 131 -0.11 -9.04 8.47
N GLY A 132 -0.43 -7.76 8.51
CA GLY A 132 0.52 -6.67 8.27
C GLY A 132 1.67 -6.68 9.29
N GLU A 133 2.82 -6.19 8.87
CA GLU A 133 4.04 -6.16 9.67
C GLU A 133 4.53 -4.71 9.83
N ASN A 134 5.37 -4.44 10.82
CA ASN A 134 5.93 -3.11 11.12
C ASN A 134 4.82 -2.05 11.27
N PHE A 135 4.81 -1.03 10.44
CA PHE A 135 3.82 0.06 10.47
C PHE A 135 2.37 -0.40 10.23
N ARG A 136 2.17 -1.60 9.70
CA ARG A 136 0.86 -2.19 9.37
C ARG A 136 0.49 -3.35 10.29
N SER A 137 1.25 -3.60 11.36
CA SER A 137 0.83 -4.63 12.33
C SER A 137 -0.51 -4.27 12.98
N PRO A 138 -1.27 -5.24 13.48
CA PRO A 138 -2.51 -4.97 14.20
C PRO A 138 -2.35 -3.91 15.29
N LEU A 139 -1.24 -3.98 16.03
CA LEU A 139 -0.81 -2.94 16.96
C LEU A 139 0.68 -2.63 16.73
N ALA A 140 0.98 -1.45 16.24
CA ALA A 140 2.33 -0.93 16.06
C ALA A 140 2.63 0.17 17.07
N VAL A 141 3.49 -0.08 18.04
CA VAL A 141 3.93 0.93 19.02
C VAL A 141 5.31 1.43 18.60
N MET A 142 5.40 2.70 18.22
CA MET A 142 6.62 3.24 17.63
C MET A 142 7.65 3.68 18.66
N ASN A 143 8.93 3.65 18.25
CA ASN A 143 9.94 4.46 18.90
C ASN A 143 9.80 5.92 18.48
N GLY A 144 10.06 6.83 19.39
CA GLY A 144 10.10 8.25 19.13
C GLY A 144 11.50 8.80 18.93
N ILE A 145 11.58 10.06 18.54
CA ILE A 145 12.81 10.87 18.49
C ILE A 145 12.99 11.53 19.85
N PRO A 146 14.16 11.38 20.52
CA PRO A 146 14.45 12.15 21.73
C PRO A 146 14.43 13.65 21.43
N LYS A 147 13.66 14.44 22.20
CA LYS A 147 13.47 15.89 21.97
C LYS A 147 12.91 16.21 20.58
N SER A 148 11.94 15.44 20.13
CA SER A 148 11.29 15.63 18.84
C SER A 148 10.61 17.01 18.73
N PRO A 149 10.68 17.69 17.56
CA PRO A 149 9.74 18.73 17.23
C PRO A 149 8.29 18.23 17.26
N LEU A 150 7.32 19.11 17.46
CA LEU A 150 5.90 18.74 17.57
C LEU A 150 5.37 17.95 16.36
N ASN A 151 5.86 18.27 15.17
CA ASN A 151 5.44 17.67 13.92
C ASN A 151 6.34 16.50 13.45
N ARG A 152 6.96 15.79 14.41
CA ARG A 152 7.75 14.59 14.16
C ARG A 152 7.23 13.44 15.01
N TYR A 153 8.06 12.45 15.24
CA TYR A 153 7.74 11.25 16.02
C TYR A 153 8.11 11.48 17.50
N ASN A 154 7.17 11.98 18.29
CA ASN A 154 7.40 12.12 19.72
C ASN A 154 7.37 10.77 20.41
N GLN A 155 8.04 10.67 21.54
CA GLN A 155 8.09 9.45 22.34
C GLN A 155 6.69 8.99 22.74
N VAL A 156 6.44 7.70 22.61
CA VAL A 156 5.21 7.08 23.11
C VAL A 156 5.31 6.97 24.63
N THR A 157 4.35 7.60 25.34
CA THR A 157 4.26 7.50 26.79
C THR A 157 2.80 7.43 27.23
N ASP A 158 2.58 6.86 28.42
CA ASP A 158 1.29 6.91 29.11
C ASP A 158 0.13 6.37 28.27
N ILE A 159 0.36 5.33 27.47
CA ILE A 159 -0.69 4.70 26.67
C ILE A 159 -1.36 3.54 27.42
N VAL A 160 -2.63 3.37 27.16
CA VAL A 160 -3.44 2.24 27.63
C VAL A 160 -3.93 1.43 26.43
N VAL A 161 -3.53 0.16 26.34
CA VAL A 161 -4.01 -0.80 25.36
C VAL A 161 -4.76 -1.89 26.12
N ALA A 162 -6.09 -1.81 26.14
CA ALA A 162 -6.86 -2.69 27.01
C ALA A 162 -8.14 -3.24 26.37
N TYR A 163 -8.49 -4.45 26.75
CA TYR A 163 -9.74 -5.10 26.32
C TYR A 163 -9.86 -5.19 24.78
N ASN A 164 -8.76 -5.41 24.04
CA ASN A 164 -8.83 -5.66 22.61
C ASN A 164 -8.83 -7.17 22.33
N THR A 165 -9.42 -7.58 21.22
CA THR A 165 -9.44 -8.97 20.76
C THR A 165 -8.80 -9.10 19.39
N TYR A 166 -7.87 -10.04 19.25
CA TYR A 166 -7.13 -10.32 18.01
C TYR A 166 -7.40 -11.77 17.61
N VAL A 167 -8.03 -12.00 16.45
CA VAL A 167 -8.37 -13.32 15.93
C VAL A 167 -7.64 -13.59 14.62
N ASN A 168 -6.83 -14.64 14.60
CA ASN A 168 -6.03 -15.04 13.44
C ASN A 168 -5.15 -13.91 12.86
N CYS A 169 -4.59 -13.09 13.76
CA CYS A 169 -3.67 -12.03 13.40
C CYS A 169 -2.23 -12.50 13.54
N LYS A 170 -1.37 -12.19 12.57
CA LYS A 170 0.04 -12.55 12.65
C LYS A 170 0.81 -11.49 13.44
N SER A 171 1.61 -11.94 14.42
CA SER A 171 2.45 -11.08 15.25
C SER A 171 1.72 -9.78 15.67
N PRO A 172 0.57 -9.91 16.37
CA PRO A 172 -0.35 -8.80 16.55
C PRO A 172 0.22 -7.60 17.29
N TRP A 173 1.26 -7.80 18.12
CA TRP A 173 1.86 -6.72 18.89
C TRP A 173 3.30 -6.47 18.49
N GLN A 174 3.60 -5.29 17.97
CA GLN A 174 4.95 -4.91 17.57
C GLN A 174 5.37 -3.62 18.28
N PHE A 175 6.49 -3.69 19.00
CA PHE A 175 7.05 -2.58 19.76
C PHE A 175 8.38 -2.11 19.20
N GLY A 176 8.70 -0.82 19.39
CA GLY A 176 9.89 -0.23 18.82
C GLY A 176 9.86 -0.09 17.30
N VAL A 177 8.65 -0.13 16.73
CA VAL A 177 8.44 0.01 15.29
C VAL A 177 9.04 1.32 14.80
N GLY A 178 9.67 1.28 13.64
CA GLY A 178 10.31 2.43 13.03
C GLY A 178 11.64 2.84 13.69
N THR A 179 12.18 2.04 14.61
CA THR A 179 13.54 2.28 15.12
C THR A 179 14.55 2.30 13.99
N ASN A 180 15.46 3.28 14.01
CA ASN A 180 16.53 3.43 13.04
C ASN A 180 17.87 3.73 13.71
N ILE A 181 18.06 3.21 14.92
CA ILE A 181 19.30 3.39 15.72
C ILE A 181 20.55 2.94 14.95
N ALA A 182 20.42 1.92 14.11
CA ALA A 182 21.52 1.47 13.26
C ALA A 182 22.00 2.55 12.26
N GLN A 183 21.22 3.58 12.04
CA GLN A 183 21.51 4.68 11.11
C GLN A 183 22.04 5.94 11.83
N LYS A 184 22.37 5.85 13.14
CA LYS A 184 22.75 7.00 13.97
C LYS A 184 24.00 7.74 13.51
N ASP A 185 24.88 7.06 12.80
CA ASP A 185 26.14 7.63 12.29
C ASP A 185 25.97 8.24 10.88
N VAL A 186 24.79 8.09 10.29
CA VAL A 186 24.45 8.52 8.94
C VAL A 186 23.38 9.59 8.93
N LEU A 187 22.33 9.45 9.73
CA LEU A 187 21.23 10.39 9.80
C LEU A 187 21.46 11.45 10.89
N PRO A 188 20.90 12.66 10.70
CA PRO A 188 20.88 13.66 11.76
C PRO A 188 20.21 13.12 13.03
N LYS A 189 20.67 13.57 14.19
CA LYS A 189 20.07 13.18 15.49
C LYS A 189 18.56 13.47 15.56
N SER A 190 18.09 14.49 14.85
CA SER A 190 16.69 14.85 14.73
C SER A 190 15.82 13.85 13.97
N GLU A 191 16.41 12.85 13.34
CA GLU A 191 15.71 11.80 12.59
C GLU A 191 15.86 10.42 13.25
N ILE A 192 16.63 10.31 14.34
CA ILE A 192 16.88 9.01 15.01
C ILE A 192 15.77 8.70 16.01
N ARG A 193 14.98 7.70 15.71
CA ARG A 193 13.90 7.16 16.55
C ARG A 193 14.46 6.13 17.53
N SER A 194 14.99 6.62 18.65
CA SER A 194 15.62 5.81 19.70
C SER A 194 14.92 5.91 21.06
N ALA A 195 13.90 6.75 21.18
CA ALA A 195 13.15 6.90 22.43
C ALA A 195 12.07 5.81 22.52
N ARG A 196 12.28 4.83 23.40
CA ARG A 196 11.37 3.70 23.63
C ARG A 196 10.08 4.13 24.33
N PRO A 197 8.98 3.36 24.17
CA PRO A 197 7.76 3.59 24.93
C PRO A 197 8.01 3.57 26.45
N LEU A 198 7.35 4.46 27.19
CA LEU A 198 7.47 4.56 28.65
C LEU A 198 6.10 4.65 29.33
N ARG A 199 6.04 4.23 30.61
CA ARG A 199 4.86 4.35 31.49
C ARG A 199 3.56 3.91 30.81
N SER A 200 3.63 2.81 30.08
CA SER A 200 2.54 2.32 29.24
C SER A 200 2.05 0.97 29.73
N ILE A 201 0.81 0.63 29.44
CA ILE A 201 0.22 -0.64 29.86
C ILE A 201 -0.54 -1.33 28.71
N VAL A 202 -0.35 -2.64 28.62
CA VAL A 202 -1.09 -3.56 27.74
C VAL A 202 -1.77 -4.59 28.63
N ALA A 203 -3.09 -4.51 28.80
CA ALA A 203 -3.78 -5.34 29.77
C ALA A 203 -5.16 -5.84 29.29
N ASN A 204 -5.58 -6.98 29.81
CA ASN A 204 -6.90 -7.55 29.56
C ASN A 204 -7.22 -7.80 28.09
N ASN A 205 -6.21 -8.04 27.25
CA ASN A 205 -6.40 -8.32 25.84
C ASN A 205 -6.45 -9.83 25.59
N VAL A 206 -7.10 -10.22 24.48
CA VAL A 206 -7.24 -11.62 24.07
C VAL A 206 -6.69 -11.80 22.66
N ILE A 207 -5.87 -12.84 22.49
CA ILE A 207 -5.37 -13.29 21.19
C ILE A 207 -5.86 -14.73 20.97
N TYR A 208 -6.39 -15.00 19.77
CA TYR A 208 -6.71 -16.35 19.30
C TYR A 208 -6.07 -16.59 17.94
N ASN A 209 -5.25 -17.62 17.84
CA ASN A 209 -4.60 -18.02 16.60
C ASN A 209 -4.84 -19.50 16.33
N GLU A 210 -5.71 -19.79 15.37
CA GLU A 210 -6.07 -21.15 14.94
C GLU A 210 -4.86 -21.94 14.45
N ASN A 211 -3.95 -21.29 13.71
CA ASN A 211 -2.74 -21.91 13.17
C ASN A 211 -1.51 -21.74 14.08
N GLY A 212 -1.68 -21.06 15.21
CA GLY A 212 -0.60 -20.69 16.10
C GLY A 212 0.36 -19.63 15.55
N ASP A 213 1.05 -18.96 16.45
CA ASP A 213 2.08 -17.95 16.13
C ASP A 213 3.27 -18.13 17.08
N THR A 214 4.46 -18.31 16.54
CA THR A 214 5.68 -18.44 17.34
C THR A 214 6.19 -17.11 17.88
N THR A 215 5.70 -16.00 17.34
CA THR A 215 6.12 -14.63 17.66
C THR A 215 4.93 -13.68 17.78
N PRO A 216 4.01 -13.90 18.73
CA PRO A 216 2.87 -13.00 18.93
C PRO A 216 3.28 -11.58 19.32
N ILE A 217 4.46 -11.41 19.90
CA ILE A 217 5.10 -10.12 20.15
C ILE A 217 6.41 -10.04 19.37
N ILE A 218 6.59 -8.93 18.65
CA ILE A 218 7.86 -8.57 18.00
C ILE A 218 8.40 -7.30 18.67
N GLU A 219 9.64 -7.35 19.12
CA GLU A 219 10.38 -6.19 19.60
C GLU A 219 11.45 -5.80 18.57
N HIS A 220 11.15 -4.74 17.79
CA HIS A 220 12.17 -4.09 16.94
C HIS A 220 13.18 -3.30 17.78
N ASP A 221 12.75 -2.83 18.95
CA ASP A 221 13.55 -2.36 20.07
C ASP A 221 12.80 -2.72 21.36
N LYS A 222 13.49 -2.74 22.50
CA LYS A 222 12.95 -3.20 23.78
C LYS A 222 11.70 -2.45 24.22
N ALA A 223 10.73 -3.18 24.74
CA ALA A 223 9.50 -2.64 25.33
C ALA A 223 9.57 -2.56 26.87
N ASP A 224 10.74 -2.24 27.42
CA ASP A 224 11.03 -2.23 28.86
C ASP A 224 10.27 -1.18 29.67
N GLY A 225 9.68 -0.18 29.02
CA GLY A 225 8.78 0.79 29.65
C GLY A 225 7.27 0.46 29.53
N VAL A 226 6.93 -0.76 29.10
CA VAL A 226 5.54 -1.23 28.93
C VAL A 226 5.24 -2.34 29.95
N GLN A 227 4.16 -2.18 30.69
CA GLN A 227 3.66 -3.21 31.61
C GLN A 227 2.64 -4.10 30.88
N PHE A 228 2.71 -5.41 31.11
CA PHE A 228 1.77 -6.40 30.58
C PHE A 228 1.01 -7.03 31.73
N LYS A 229 -0.33 -7.04 31.70
CA LYS A 229 -1.19 -7.57 32.77
C LYS A 229 -2.40 -8.31 32.20
N ASP A 230 -2.63 -9.51 32.68
CA ASP A 230 -3.84 -10.31 32.42
C ASP A 230 -4.25 -10.41 30.95
N ASN A 231 -3.26 -10.55 30.07
CA ASN A 231 -3.49 -10.84 28.66
C ASN A 231 -3.53 -12.35 28.43
N LEU A 232 -4.47 -12.84 27.64
CA LEU A 232 -4.57 -14.27 27.30
C LEU A 232 -4.34 -14.54 25.82
N ILE A 233 -3.76 -15.71 25.53
CA ILE A 233 -3.62 -16.24 24.18
C ILE A 233 -4.03 -17.70 24.10
N ASN A 234 -4.94 -18.04 23.18
CA ASN A 234 -5.03 -19.40 22.66
C ASN A 234 -4.21 -19.49 21.35
N ASN A 235 -3.12 -20.21 21.41
CA ASN A 235 -2.14 -20.33 20.33
C ASN A 235 -2.10 -21.74 19.72
N ASN A 236 -3.20 -22.47 19.84
CA ASN A 236 -3.35 -23.83 19.32
C ASN A 236 -2.17 -24.78 19.71
N GLY A 237 -1.67 -24.65 20.95
CA GLY A 237 -0.56 -25.45 21.45
C GLY A 237 0.83 -25.06 20.94
N ILE A 238 0.95 -24.09 20.03
CA ILE A 238 2.23 -23.62 19.52
C ILE A 238 2.95 -22.79 20.59
N LYS A 239 4.19 -23.15 20.89
CA LYS A 239 5.03 -22.45 21.87
C LYS A 239 5.51 -21.10 21.34
N PHE A 240 5.59 -20.11 22.22
CA PHE A 240 6.13 -18.78 21.95
C PHE A 240 7.00 -18.30 23.13
N LYS A 241 7.75 -17.20 22.95
CA LYS A 241 8.77 -16.77 23.93
C LYS A 241 8.21 -15.91 25.06
N ASP A 242 7.16 -15.15 24.85
CA ASP A 242 6.72 -14.03 25.72
C ASP A 242 5.63 -14.47 26.72
N VAL A 243 5.81 -15.63 27.36
CA VAL A 243 4.83 -16.22 28.31
C VAL A 243 4.63 -15.39 29.58
N GLU A 244 5.58 -14.53 29.94
CA GLU A 244 5.47 -13.59 31.05
C GLU A 244 4.63 -12.37 30.72
N ARG A 245 4.37 -12.11 29.44
CA ARG A 245 3.60 -10.97 28.95
C ARG A 245 2.19 -11.34 28.53
N ILE A 246 2.01 -12.58 28.07
CA ILE A 246 0.73 -13.13 27.64
C ILE A 246 0.60 -14.55 28.16
N GLN A 247 -0.40 -14.80 28.98
CA GLN A 247 -0.67 -16.13 29.53
C GLN A 247 -1.30 -17.03 28.47
N ALA A 248 -0.69 -18.19 28.22
CA ALA A 248 -1.31 -19.22 27.39
C ALA A 248 -2.56 -19.80 28.10
N SER A 249 -3.64 -19.89 27.38
CA SER A 249 -4.91 -20.43 27.88
C SER A 249 -5.63 -21.17 26.76
N ASN A 250 -6.30 -22.25 27.12
CA ASN A 250 -7.12 -22.99 26.17
C ASN A 250 -8.58 -22.52 26.30
N PHE A 251 -9.08 -21.86 25.27
CA PHE A 251 -10.47 -21.41 25.15
C PHE A 251 -10.96 -21.54 23.71
N GLU A 252 -12.24 -21.74 23.54
CA GLU A 252 -12.88 -21.84 22.24
C GLU A 252 -13.29 -20.45 21.72
N ILE A 253 -13.55 -20.35 20.42
CA ILE A 253 -14.21 -19.19 19.84
C ILE A 253 -15.49 -19.62 19.12
N LYS A 254 -16.49 -18.76 19.18
CA LYS A 254 -17.80 -18.95 18.54
C LYS A 254 -17.97 -17.91 17.44
N LYS A 255 -18.24 -18.36 16.22
CA LYS A 255 -18.64 -17.46 15.14
C LYS A 255 -20.04 -16.92 15.39
N VAL A 256 -20.19 -15.62 15.45
CA VAL A 256 -21.47 -14.95 15.76
C VAL A 256 -21.92 -13.99 14.65
N GLY A 257 -21.07 -13.68 13.70
CA GLY A 257 -21.36 -12.81 12.57
C GLY A 257 -20.37 -13.02 11.42
N GLU A 258 -20.54 -12.29 10.36
CA GLU A 258 -19.57 -12.27 9.27
C GLU A 258 -18.26 -11.65 9.81
N SER A 259 -17.17 -12.46 9.81
CA SER A 259 -15.87 -12.06 10.34
C SER A 259 -15.83 -11.71 11.84
N ILE A 260 -16.86 -12.06 12.62
CA ILE A 260 -16.91 -11.84 14.07
C ILE A 260 -16.93 -13.17 14.80
N TYR A 261 -15.94 -13.35 15.68
CA TYR A 261 -15.73 -14.53 16.50
C TYR A 261 -15.59 -14.10 17.96
N LEU A 262 -16.38 -14.66 18.85
CA LEU A 262 -16.34 -14.39 20.29
C LEU A 262 -15.51 -15.45 21.01
N PRO A 263 -14.48 -15.03 21.78
CA PRO A 263 -13.79 -15.94 22.68
C PRO A 263 -14.74 -16.39 23.81
N ILE A 264 -14.78 -17.71 24.08
CA ILE A 264 -15.47 -18.30 25.25
C ILE A 264 -14.43 -18.46 26.34
N LEU A 265 -14.24 -17.40 27.11
CA LEU A 265 -13.17 -17.33 28.08
C LEU A 265 -13.51 -18.05 29.40
N PRO A 266 -12.51 -18.62 30.08
CA PRO A 266 -12.68 -19.04 31.47
C PRO A 266 -12.98 -17.83 32.34
N THR A 267 -13.59 -18.05 33.52
CA THR A 267 -13.83 -16.97 34.49
C THR A 267 -12.48 -16.39 34.92
N THR A 268 -12.27 -15.11 34.63
CA THR A 268 -11.07 -14.38 34.99
C THR A 268 -11.44 -13.09 35.71
N THR A 269 -10.56 -12.63 36.59
CA THR A 269 -10.68 -11.29 37.18
C THR A 269 -9.77 -10.37 36.39
N PRO A 270 -10.33 -9.46 35.56
CA PRO A 270 -9.49 -8.54 34.79
C PRO A 270 -8.66 -7.63 35.69
N TYR A 271 -7.48 -7.27 35.25
CA TYR A 271 -6.67 -6.26 35.87
C TYR A 271 -7.47 -4.96 36.05
N GLN A 272 -7.39 -4.38 37.24
CA GLN A 272 -7.99 -3.08 37.60
C GLN A 272 -6.88 -2.12 37.99
N GLY A 273 -6.85 -0.97 37.36
CA GLY A 273 -5.85 0.06 37.57
C GLY A 273 -5.88 1.10 36.44
N PHE A 274 -5.06 2.11 36.51
CA PHE A 274 -4.96 3.15 35.46
C PHE A 274 -6.30 3.78 35.02
N GLY A 275 -7.31 3.81 35.87
CA GLY A 275 -8.63 4.35 35.52
C GLY A 275 -9.46 3.41 34.62
N PHE A 276 -9.24 2.10 34.66
CA PHE A 276 -9.98 1.10 33.86
C PHE A 276 -11.47 1.06 34.18
N GLU A 277 -11.88 1.56 35.35
CA GLU A 277 -13.28 1.77 35.73
C GLU A 277 -14.02 2.70 34.77
N THR A 278 -13.31 3.51 33.99
CA THR A 278 -13.91 4.38 32.97
C THR A 278 -14.31 3.61 31.70
N ILE A 279 -13.81 2.40 31.51
CA ILE A 279 -14.17 1.51 30.38
C ILE A 279 -15.43 0.74 30.75
N GLN A 280 -16.59 1.39 30.70
CA GLN A 280 -17.85 0.88 31.23
C GLN A 280 -18.58 -0.10 30.31
N THR A 281 -18.31 -0.05 29.00
CA THR A 281 -18.99 -0.90 28.02
C THR A 281 -18.00 -1.69 27.18
N ASP A 282 -18.47 -2.84 26.69
CA ASP A 282 -17.76 -3.65 25.72
C ASP A 282 -17.98 -3.18 24.27
N LEU A 283 -17.37 -3.87 23.30
CA LEU A 283 -17.49 -3.59 21.87
C LEU A 283 -18.94 -3.54 21.35
N PHE A 284 -19.84 -4.31 21.96
CA PHE A 284 -21.25 -4.36 21.59
C PHE A 284 -22.14 -3.42 22.43
N GLY A 285 -21.53 -2.61 23.30
CA GLY A 285 -22.22 -1.69 24.21
C GLY A 285 -22.86 -2.37 25.42
N ASN A 286 -22.49 -3.61 25.73
CA ASN A 286 -22.92 -4.28 26.97
C ASN A 286 -22.11 -3.73 28.16
N SER A 287 -22.75 -3.64 29.34
CA SER A 287 -22.06 -3.16 30.54
C SER A 287 -21.00 -4.16 31.01
N ARG A 288 -19.80 -3.67 31.31
CA ARG A 288 -18.74 -4.44 31.97
C ARG A 288 -18.95 -4.63 33.46
N ASN A 289 -19.80 -3.81 34.10
CA ASN A 289 -20.01 -3.86 35.55
C ASN A 289 -20.65 -5.15 36.06
N SER A 290 -21.45 -5.84 35.22
CA SER A 290 -22.16 -7.07 35.59
C SER A 290 -21.43 -8.36 35.18
N GLN A 291 -20.56 -8.30 34.17
CA GLN A 291 -19.83 -9.44 33.63
C GLN A 291 -18.49 -8.95 33.05
N ASN A 292 -17.62 -8.46 33.91
CA ASN A 292 -16.32 -8.00 33.47
C ASN A 292 -15.46 -9.19 33.02
N SER A 293 -15.17 -9.23 31.72
CA SER A 293 -14.28 -10.20 31.10
C SER A 293 -13.17 -9.48 30.34
N ILE A 294 -12.04 -10.14 30.13
CA ILE A 294 -10.97 -9.66 29.27
C ILE A 294 -11.39 -9.74 27.80
N GLY A 295 -10.67 -9.05 26.92
CA GLY A 295 -10.99 -8.93 25.50
C GLY A 295 -12.07 -7.87 25.19
N ALA A 296 -12.35 -7.70 23.89
CA ALA A 296 -13.23 -6.64 23.40
C ALA A 296 -14.72 -6.84 23.79
N THR A 297 -15.12 -8.05 24.10
CA THR A 297 -16.53 -8.40 24.35
C THR A 297 -16.71 -9.05 25.70
N THR A 298 -17.86 -8.81 26.32
CA THR A 298 -18.39 -9.67 27.39
C THR A 298 -19.06 -10.91 26.78
N ASN A 299 -19.42 -11.90 27.60
CA ASN A 299 -20.10 -13.10 27.11
C ASN A 299 -21.58 -12.87 26.72
N ASN A 300 -22.00 -11.63 26.53
CA ASN A 300 -23.38 -11.28 26.18
C ASN A 300 -23.52 -11.08 24.66
N GLU A 301 -24.27 -11.97 24.01
CA GLU A 301 -24.49 -11.97 22.55
C GLU A 301 -25.70 -11.15 22.09
N SER A 302 -26.37 -10.43 22.99
CA SER A 302 -27.68 -9.81 22.69
C SER A 302 -27.65 -8.63 21.71
N LYS A 303 -26.46 -8.13 21.33
CA LYS A 303 -26.30 -6.91 20.51
C LYS A 303 -25.26 -7.05 19.39
N ILE A 304 -25.10 -8.24 18.80
CA ILE A 304 -24.11 -8.44 17.74
C ILE A 304 -24.49 -7.62 16.52
N PRO A 305 -23.64 -6.66 16.07
CA PRO A 305 -23.96 -5.78 14.96
C PRO A 305 -23.70 -6.44 13.60
N SER A 306 -24.49 -6.10 12.60
CA SER A 306 -24.25 -6.44 11.19
C SER A 306 -23.27 -5.44 10.58
N ILE A 307 -22.00 -5.48 10.99
CA ILE A 307 -20.98 -4.44 10.69
C ILE A 307 -20.69 -4.23 9.19
N LEU A 308 -20.98 -5.21 8.33
CA LEU A 308 -20.76 -5.13 6.88
C LEU A 308 -22.05 -4.84 6.10
N ASP A 309 -23.17 -4.61 6.77
CA ASP A 309 -24.39 -4.18 6.11
C ASP A 309 -24.29 -2.71 5.69
N LYS A 310 -24.05 -2.51 4.40
CA LYS A 310 -23.85 -1.18 3.81
C LYS A 310 -25.07 -0.26 3.94
N SER A 311 -26.25 -0.81 4.16
CA SER A 311 -27.48 -0.02 4.37
C SER A 311 -27.45 0.80 5.67
N LEU A 312 -26.56 0.44 6.60
CA LEU A 312 -26.36 1.16 7.86
C LEU A 312 -25.46 2.41 7.72
N TYR A 313 -24.83 2.61 6.55
CA TYR A 313 -23.86 3.66 6.32
C TYR A 313 -24.21 4.53 5.11
N GLY A 314 -23.81 5.80 5.16
CA GLY A 314 -23.99 6.73 4.07
C GLY A 314 -25.43 7.17 3.84
N ALA A 315 -25.66 7.75 2.67
CA ALA A 315 -26.98 8.28 2.30
C ALA A 315 -27.86 7.19 1.67
N ASN A 316 -29.08 7.05 2.14
CA ASN A 316 -30.04 6.03 1.68
C ASN A 316 -30.35 6.06 0.17
N TRP A 317 -30.11 7.20 -0.48
CA TRP A 317 -30.31 7.37 -1.92
C TRP A 317 -29.12 6.91 -2.78
N TYR A 318 -27.98 6.57 -2.16
CA TYR A 318 -26.80 6.09 -2.88
C TYR A 318 -26.96 4.60 -3.20
N SER A 319 -27.14 4.26 -4.47
CA SER A 319 -27.16 2.89 -4.94
C SER A 319 -25.80 2.50 -5.54
N ASN A 320 -25.20 1.43 -5.03
CA ASN A 320 -24.03 0.81 -5.67
C ASN A 320 -24.45 0.21 -7.02
N ILE A 321 -24.03 0.80 -8.11
CA ILE A 321 -24.19 0.21 -9.44
C ILE A 321 -23.30 -1.03 -9.50
N LYS A 322 -23.89 -2.21 -9.41
CA LYS A 322 -23.17 -3.47 -9.65
C LYS A 322 -22.75 -3.51 -11.12
N LYS A 323 -21.45 -3.32 -11.36
CA LYS A 323 -20.85 -3.63 -12.66
C LYS A 323 -20.74 -5.15 -12.78
N SER A 324 -21.59 -5.76 -13.55
CA SER A 324 -21.40 -7.10 -14.10
C SER A 324 -21.95 -7.11 -15.51
N THR A 325 -21.13 -6.74 -16.46
CA THR A 325 -21.40 -7.01 -17.87
C THR A 325 -20.31 -7.95 -18.38
N LYS A 326 -20.72 -9.06 -18.99
CA LYS A 326 -19.76 -9.88 -19.74
C LYS A 326 -19.13 -8.99 -20.81
N PRO A 327 -17.81 -9.05 -21.03
CA PRO A 327 -17.15 -8.24 -22.05
C PRO A 327 -17.73 -8.55 -23.43
N ASN A 328 -18.05 -7.51 -24.21
CA ASN A 328 -18.42 -7.69 -25.60
C ASN A 328 -17.14 -7.90 -26.43
N ILE A 329 -17.20 -8.84 -27.37
CA ILE A 329 -16.14 -9.03 -28.33
C ILE A 329 -16.54 -8.35 -29.63
N ILE A 330 -15.77 -7.34 -30.02
CA ILE A 330 -16.03 -6.50 -31.18
C ILE A 330 -14.94 -6.76 -32.21
N SER A 331 -15.33 -7.27 -33.39
CA SER A 331 -14.39 -7.48 -34.48
C SER A 331 -13.99 -6.16 -35.13
N VAL A 332 -12.69 -6.02 -35.46
CA VAL A 332 -12.10 -4.82 -36.09
C VAL A 332 -11.31 -5.22 -37.30
N ASN A 333 -11.58 -4.61 -38.44
CA ASN A 333 -10.88 -4.86 -39.68
C ASN A 333 -9.72 -3.88 -39.90
N PRO A 334 -8.68 -4.25 -40.69
CA PRO A 334 -7.56 -3.37 -41.00
C PRO A 334 -7.94 -2.33 -42.07
N VAL A 335 -8.98 -1.55 -41.76
CA VAL A 335 -9.47 -0.45 -42.60
C VAL A 335 -9.12 0.88 -41.93
N ALA A 336 -8.74 1.85 -42.74
CA ALA A 336 -8.33 3.16 -42.24
C ALA A 336 -9.40 3.79 -41.35
N GLY A 337 -9.03 4.21 -40.14
CA GLY A 337 -9.89 4.84 -39.14
C GLY A 337 -10.79 3.88 -38.35
N GLU A 338 -10.96 2.62 -38.76
CA GLU A 338 -11.86 1.69 -38.06
C GLU A 338 -11.40 1.42 -36.62
N LEU A 339 -10.13 1.16 -36.40
CA LEU A 339 -9.59 0.93 -35.05
C LEU A 339 -9.85 2.12 -34.13
N THR A 340 -9.55 3.34 -34.58
CA THR A 340 -9.82 4.57 -33.82
C THR A 340 -11.29 4.73 -33.47
N LYS A 341 -12.17 4.49 -34.47
CA LYS A 341 -13.62 4.54 -34.27
C LYS A 341 -14.07 3.53 -33.22
N LYS A 342 -13.61 2.26 -33.34
CA LYS A 342 -14.02 1.20 -32.42
C LYS A 342 -13.50 1.41 -30.99
N ILE A 343 -12.28 1.94 -30.80
CA ILE A 343 -11.80 2.35 -29.48
C ILE A 343 -12.70 3.42 -28.86
N ASN A 344 -13.10 4.43 -29.63
CA ASN A 344 -13.98 5.50 -29.12
C ASN A 344 -15.38 4.98 -28.75
N GLU A 345 -15.94 4.07 -29.55
CA GLU A 345 -17.28 3.49 -29.35
C GLU A 345 -17.30 2.40 -28.25
N ALA A 346 -16.19 1.77 -27.94
CA ALA A 346 -16.10 0.69 -26.96
C ALA A 346 -16.58 1.15 -25.56
N LYS A 347 -17.15 0.22 -24.83
CA LYS A 347 -17.49 0.39 -23.41
C LYS A 347 -16.35 -0.16 -22.55
N SER A 348 -16.32 0.24 -21.28
CA SER A 348 -15.32 -0.31 -20.33
C SER A 348 -15.47 -1.83 -20.22
N GLY A 349 -14.35 -2.53 -20.38
CA GLY A 349 -14.25 -3.98 -20.36
C GLY A 349 -14.44 -4.65 -21.74
N ASP A 350 -14.73 -3.92 -22.80
CA ASP A 350 -14.88 -4.50 -24.14
C ASP A 350 -13.54 -5.02 -24.72
N VAL A 351 -13.64 -6.10 -25.47
CA VAL A 351 -12.51 -6.73 -26.20
C VAL A 351 -12.63 -6.42 -27.70
N LEU A 352 -11.68 -5.66 -28.22
CA LEU A 352 -11.56 -5.41 -29.66
C LEU A 352 -10.69 -6.52 -30.28
N LEU A 353 -11.32 -7.43 -31.01
CA LEU A 353 -10.64 -8.53 -31.69
C LEU A 353 -10.20 -8.06 -33.08
N LEU A 354 -8.91 -7.81 -33.23
CA LEU A 354 -8.32 -7.32 -34.49
C LEU A 354 -8.14 -8.47 -35.48
N ASN A 355 -8.73 -8.32 -36.64
CA ASN A 355 -8.52 -9.26 -37.76
C ASN A 355 -7.11 -9.12 -38.35
N PRO A 356 -6.55 -10.21 -38.90
CA PRO A 356 -5.20 -10.19 -39.48
C PRO A 356 -5.01 -9.05 -40.49
N GLY A 357 -3.89 -8.33 -40.37
CA GLY A 357 -3.56 -7.25 -41.28
C GLY A 357 -2.74 -6.12 -40.65
N LYS A 358 -2.56 -5.04 -41.41
CA LYS A 358 -1.82 -3.84 -40.99
C LYS A 358 -2.77 -2.69 -40.74
N TYR A 359 -2.65 -2.09 -39.57
CA TYR A 359 -3.43 -0.94 -39.11
C TYR A 359 -2.53 0.30 -39.09
N GLY A 360 -2.74 1.23 -40.02
CA GLY A 360 -2.00 2.50 -40.10
C GLY A 360 -2.63 3.55 -39.18
N ILE A 361 -1.86 4.07 -38.24
CA ILE A 361 -2.29 5.08 -37.27
C ILE A 361 -1.41 6.32 -37.40
N SER A 362 -2.02 7.49 -37.58
CA SER A 362 -1.31 8.78 -37.70
C SER A 362 -1.56 9.74 -36.52
N ASN A 363 -2.54 9.46 -35.69
CA ASN A 363 -2.84 10.26 -34.49
C ASN A 363 -2.93 9.35 -33.28
N SER A 364 -2.59 9.86 -32.10
CA SER A 364 -2.66 9.09 -30.85
C SER A 364 -4.04 8.49 -30.60
N LEU A 365 -4.05 7.23 -30.20
CA LEU A 365 -5.24 6.51 -29.74
C LEU A 365 -5.44 6.80 -28.24
N LYS A 366 -6.50 7.51 -27.91
CA LYS A 366 -6.79 7.91 -26.52
C LYS A 366 -7.55 6.81 -25.80
N ILE A 367 -7.01 6.39 -24.67
CA ILE A 367 -7.60 5.34 -23.83
C ILE A 367 -8.05 5.96 -22.51
N SER A 368 -9.36 6.07 -22.32
CA SER A 368 -10.00 6.66 -21.13
C SER A 368 -10.96 5.68 -20.42
N LYS A 369 -10.76 4.41 -20.66
CA LYS A 369 -11.54 3.29 -20.10
C LYS A 369 -10.72 2.01 -20.20
N GLU A 370 -11.16 0.96 -19.51
CA GLU A 370 -10.60 -0.37 -19.70
C GLU A 370 -10.96 -0.91 -21.10
N VAL A 371 -9.96 -1.28 -21.88
CA VAL A 371 -10.16 -1.88 -23.21
C VAL A 371 -9.05 -2.86 -23.54
N THR A 372 -9.42 -4.01 -24.11
CA THR A 372 -8.48 -5.02 -24.58
C THR A 372 -8.40 -4.97 -26.11
N LEU A 373 -7.19 -4.80 -26.65
CA LEU A 373 -6.89 -5.02 -28.06
C LEU A 373 -6.20 -6.38 -28.21
N LYS A 374 -6.81 -7.27 -28.99
CA LYS A 374 -6.34 -8.65 -29.09
C LYS A 374 -6.34 -9.17 -30.52
N ALA A 375 -5.26 -9.87 -30.93
CA ALA A 375 -5.25 -10.66 -32.14
C ALA A 375 -5.57 -12.13 -31.86
N THR A 376 -6.10 -12.86 -32.84
CA THR A 376 -6.41 -14.30 -32.71
C THR A 376 -5.15 -15.13 -32.54
N SER A 377 -4.06 -14.75 -33.23
CA SER A 377 -2.76 -15.41 -33.17
C SER A 377 -1.62 -14.39 -33.27
N GLU A 378 -0.46 -14.78 -32.77
CA GLU A 378 0.74 -13.95 -32.84
C GLU A 378 1.16 -13.69 -34.31
N ASN A 379 1.81 -12.54 -34.53
CA ASN A 379 2.36 -12.12 -35.83
C ASN A 379 1.33 -11.92 -36.95
N THR A 380 0.06 -11.87 -36.68
CA THR A 380 -1.00 -11.64 -37.67
C THR A 380 -1.48 -10.20 -37.75
N VAL A 381 -1.27 -9.43 -36.70
CA VAL A 381 -1.71 -8.03 -36.59
C VAL A 381 -0.51 -7.13 -36.36
N THR A 382 -0.39 -6.09 -37.19
CA THR A 382 0.61 -5.02 -36.99
C THR A 382 -0.09 -3.66 -36.93
N ILE A 383 0.15 -2.89 -35.87
CA ILE A 383 -0.24 -1.49 -35.79
C ILE A 383 1.00 -0.64 -36.02
N SER A 384 1.00 0.09 -37.17
CA SER A 384 2.09 0.97 -37.57
C SER A 384 1.73 2.42 -37.22
N TYR A 385 2.60 3.12 -36.50
CA TYR A 385 2.38 4.49 -36.07
C TYR A 385 3.30 5.47 -36.78
N SER A 386 2.70 6.46 -37.44
CA SER A 386 3.39 7.53 -38.19
C SER A 386 3.04 8.94 -37.67
N GLY A 387 2.60 9.05 -36.43
CA GLY A 387 2.27 10.33 -35.79
C GLY A 387 3.50 11.23 -35.59
N ALA A 388 3.25 12.44 -35.09
CA ALA A 388 4.29 13.43 -34.83
C ALA A 388 5.38 12.90 -33.87
N ALA A 389 6.58 13.44 -33.98
CA ALA A 389 7.65 13.15 -33.01
C ALA A 389 7.18 13.48 -31.58
N ASN A 390 7.61 12.70 -30.62
CA ASN A 390 7.23 12.80 -29.20
C ASN A 390 5.72 12.61 -28.92
N SER A 391 4.91 12.16 -29.88
CA SER A 391 3.53 11.78 -29.61
C SER A 391 3.42 10.28 -29.31
N PRO A 392 2.52 9.85 -28.41
CA PRO A 392 2.32 8.44 -28.12
C PRO A 392 1.40 7.77 -29.16
N LEU A 393 1.65 6.50 -29.49
CA LEU A 393 0.65 5.70 -30.19
C LEU A 393 -0.60 5.52 -29.31
N PHE A 394 -0.41 5.12 -28.07
CA PHE A 394 -1.48 5.05 -27.06
C PHE A 394 -1.28 6.09 -25.97
N GLU A 395 -2.24 7.00 -25.85
CA GLU A 395 -2.31 7.99 -24.78
C GLU A 395 -3.26 7.48 -23.69
N LEU A 396 -2.69 7.11 -22.55
CA LEU A 396 -3.44 6.57 -21.41
C LEU A 396 -3.97 7.73 -20.57
N ASN A 397 -5.26 7.97 -20.66
CA ASN A 397 -5.98 9.05 -19.99
C ASN A 397 -6.51 8.59 -18.61
N PRO A 398 -7.08 9.45 -17.78
CA PRO A 398 -7.71 9.03 -16.53
C PRO A 398 -8.70 7.88 -16.73
N TYR A 399 -8.62 6.84 -15.90
CA TYR A 399 -9.36 5.57 -16.01
C TYR A 399 -9.01 4.71 -17.24
N GLY A 400 -8.03 5.09 -18.03
CA GLY A 400 -7.58 4.31 -19.19
C GLY A 400 -6.77 3.09 -18.75
N ASP A 401 -7.31 1.90 -18.93
CA ASP A 401 -6.62 0.64 -18.69
C ASP A 401 -6.54 -0.14 -20.02
N LEU A 402 -5.32 -0.27 -20.55
CA LEU A 402 -5.09 -0.85 -21.86
C LEU A 402 -4.44 -2.21 -21.75
N ILE A 403 -5.10 -3.21 -22.33
CA ILE A 403 -4.56 -4.55 -22.49
C ILE A 403 -4.24 -4.79 -23.97
N ILE A 404 -2.99 -5.10 -24.29
CA ILE A 404 -2.52 -5.47 -25.64
C ILE A 404 -2.12 -6.95 -25.62
N GLU A 405 -2.73 -7.76 -26.51
CA GLU A 405 -2.42 -9.19 -26.60
C GLU A 405 -2.14 -9.64 -28.03
N LYS A 406 -0.97 -10.22 -28.28
CA LYS A 406 -0.52 -10.82 -29.55
C LYS A 406 -0.43 -9.83 -30.72
N ILE A 407 -0.11 -8.57 -30.48
CA ILE A 407 -0.06 -7.49 -31.48
C ILE A 407 1.38 -7.00 -31.63
N ALA A 408 1.79 -6.71 -32.87
CA ALA A 408 3.02 -5.99 -33.15
C ALA A 408 2.76 -4.48 -33.27
N LEU A 409 3.50 -3.67 -32.51
CA LEU A 409 3.49 -2.20 -32.57
C LEU A 409 4.80 -1.74 -33.21
N VAL A 410 4.72 -0.90 -34.24
CA VAL A 410 5.87 -0.42 -35.00
C VAL A 410 5.83 1.08 -35.14
N GLY A 411 6.83 1.78 -34.60
CA GLY A 411 7.02 3.22 -34.74
C GLY A 411 8.00 3.59 -35.86
N THR A 412 8.41 4.86 -35.87
CA THR A 412 9.43 5.40 -36.76
C THR A 412 10.70 5.88 -36.05
N GLY A 413 10.86 5.54 -34.77
CA GLY A 413 12.02 5.89 -33.94
C GLY A 413 11.91 7.22 -33.20
N THR A 414 10.84 8.00 -33.40
CA THR A 414 10.69 9.34 -32.80
C THR A 414 9.47 9.50 -31.91
N GLN A 415 8.63 8.48 -31.82
CA GLN A 415 7.38 8.47 -31.07
C GLN A 415 7.50 7.61 -29.79
N GLN A 416 6.48 7.67 -28.99
CA GLN A 416 6.31 6.80 -27.82
C GLN A 416 5.31 5.69 -28.16
N ALA A 417 5.56 4.44 -27.74
CA ALA A 417 4.56 3.40 -27.92
C ALA A 417 3.38 3.65 -26.95
N PHE A 418 3.72 3.90 -25.68
CA PHE A 418 2.76 4.22 -24.63
C PHE A 418 3.20 5.47 -23.86
N SER A 419 2.24 6.32 -23.52
CA SER A 419 2.44 7.40 -22.58
C SER A 419 1.12 7.73 -21.88
N ASN A 420 1.19 8.20 -20.65
CA ASN A 420 0.00 8.75 -20.01
C ASN A 420 -0.21 10.23 -20.39
N LEU A 421 -1.34 10.78 -20.01
CA LEU A 421 -1.65 12.19 -20.20
C LEU A 421 -0.66 13.05 -19.39
N LYS A 422 -0.08 14.06 -20.02
CA LYS A 422 0.98 14.87 -19.43
C LYS A 422 0.50 15.78 -18.29
N GLU A 423 -0.72 16.28 -18.40
CA GLU A 423 -1.32 17.20 -17.42
C GLU A 423 -2.76 16.77 -17.12
N ASN A 424 -3.27 17.12 -15.94
CA ASN A 424 -4.65 16.81 -15.53
C ASN A 424 -4.95 15.30 -15.46
N MET A 425 -3.97 14.49 -15.10
CA MET A 425 -4.17 13.06 -14.85
C MET A 425 -4.92 12.87 -13.53
N SER A 426 -6.23 13.09 -13.56
CA SER A 426 -7.10 13.12 -12.38
C SER A 426 -7.41 11.75 -11.77
N ASN A 427 -6.99 10.67 -12.43
CA ASN A 427 -7.14 9.30 -11.94
C ASN A 427 -6.01 8.41 -12.48
N HIS A 428 -5.90 7.18 -11.96
CA HIS A 428 -4.91 6.21 -12.39
C HIS A 428 -5.15 5.71 -13.82
N TYR A 429 -4.14 5.07 -14.38
CA TYR A 429 -4.16 4.32 -15.62
C TYR A 429 -3.62 2.91 -15.40
N GLY A 430 -3.80 2.01 -16.37
CA GLY A 430 -3.23 0.67 -16.37
C GLY A 430 -2.65 0.31 -17.74
N LEU A 431 -1.65 -0.57 -17.75
CA LEU A 431 -1.05 -1.08 -18.99
C LEU A 431 -0.63 -2.54 -18.83
N THR A 432 -1.20 -3.39 -19.65
CA THR A 432 -0.82 -4.80 -19.76
C THR A 432 -0.46 -5.16 -21.20
N VAL A 433 0.74 -5.70 -21.41
CA VAL A 433 1.23 -6.12 -22.73
C VAL A 433 1.63 -7.58 -22.67
N ILE A 434 0.91 -8.42 -23.42
CA ILE A 434 1.10 -9.88 -23.41
C ILE A 434 1.40 -10.40 -24.81
N ALA A 435 2.41 -11.25 -24.94
CA ALA A 435 2.76 -11.99 -26.17
C ALA A 435 2.86 -11.06 -27.40
N SER A 436 3.35 -9.85 -27.21
CA SER A 436 3.34 -8.77 -28.20
C SER A 436 4.75 -8.31 -28.57
N GLN A 437 4.87 -7.56 -29.66
CA GLN A 437 6.15 -7.02 -30.14
C GLN A 437 6.05 -5.48 -30.20
N ILE A 438 7.03 -4.79 -29.65
CA ILE A 438 7.13 -3.32 -29.70
C ILE A 438 8.50 -2.96 -30.25
N GLN A 439 8.53 -2.23 -31.36
CA GLN A 439 9.78 -1.91 -32.02
C GLN A 439 9.81 -0.51 -32.64
N ASN A 440 11.02 0.06 -32.70
CA ASN A 440 11.31 1.30 -33.42
C ASN A 440 10.53 2.50 -32.86
N PHE A 441 10.53 2.66 -31.54
CA PHE A 441 10.01 3.81 -30.82
C PHE A 441 11.13 4.57 -30.10
N ASP A 442 10.91 5.85 -29.82
CA ASP A 442 11.79 6.59 -28.93
C ASP A 442 11.64 6.09 -27.49
N TYR A 443 10.40 5.90 -27.01
CA TYR A 443 10.11 5.27 -25.72
C TYR A 443 9.16 4.09 -25.86
N ILE A 444 9.45 3.00 -25.14
CA ILE A 444 8.46 1.93 -24.94
C ILE A 444 7.32 2.48 -24.10
N LEU A 445 7.61 3.04 -22.95
CA LEU A 445 6.66 3.74 -22.09
C LEU A 445 7.31 5.00 -21.54
N LYS A 446 6.60 6.12 -21.61
CA LYS A 446 6.96 7.35 -20.91
C LYS A 446 5.85 7.79 -19.98
N ALA A 447 6.09 7.74 -18.67
CA ALA A 447 5.17 8.27 -17.67
C ALA A 447 5.62 9.67 -17.22
N TYR A 448 4.64 10.57 -17.13
CA TYR A 448 4.85 11.94 -16.65
C TYR A 448 4.63 12.04 -15.15
N LYS A 449 5.23 13.05 -14.51
CA LYS A 449 5.08 13.31 -13.07
C LYS A 449 3.62 13.50 -12.65
N GLN A 450 3.34 13.24 -11.38
CA GLN A 450 2.00 13.33 -10.78
C GLN A 450 0.96 12.42 -11.47
N THR A 451 1.44 11.31 -12.01
CA THR A 451 0.59 10.27 -12.61
C THR A 451 0.83 8.96 -11.89
N PHE A 452 -0.15 8.06 -11.90
CA PHE A 452 -0.04 6.81 -11.18
C PHE A 452 -0.75 5.66 -11.89
N ALA A 453 -0.08 4.51 -11.93
CA ALA A 453 -0.67 3.22 -12.29
C ALA A 453 -0.61 2.26 -11.11
N GLU A 454 -1.67 1.51 -10.88
CA GLU A 454 -1.66 0.42 -9.91
C GLU A 454 -0.71 -0.69 -10.36
N GLU A 455 -0.84 -1.11 -11.61
CA GLU A 455 -0.02 -2.15 -12.22
C GLU A 455 0.37 -1.81 -13.66
N ILE A 456 1.62 -2.08 -13.99
CA ILE A 456 2.12 -2.17 -15.37
C ILE A 456 2.75 -3.54 -15.55
N LEU A 457 2.18 -4.33 -16.47
CA LEU A 457 2.60 -5.69 -16.73
C LEU A 457 3.09 -5.86 -18.17
N PHE A 458 4.34 -6.29 -18.32
CA PHE A 458 4.90 -6.81 -19.57
C PHE A 458 5.17 -8.31 -19.43
N LYS A 459 4.54 -9.11 -20.27
CA LYS A 459 4.65 -10.57 -20.19
C LYS A 459 4.80 -11.22 -21.56
N ASN A 460 5.73 -12.18 -21.68
CA ASN A 460 5.95 -12.95 -22.90
C ASN A 460 6.17 -12.07 -24.15
N SER A 461 6.74 -10.87 -24.00
CA SER A 461 6.76 -9.85 -25.04
C SER A 461 8.19 -9.49 -25.47
N HIS A 462 8.33 -8.94 -26.69
CA HIS A 462 9.60 -8.59 -27.28
C HIS A 462 9.66 -7.08 -27.56
N PHE A 463 10.75 -6.45 -27.15
CA PHE A 463 11.01 -5.03 -27.31
C PHE A 463 12.34 -4.85 -28.03
N SER A 464 12.36 -4.14 -29.15
CA SER A 464 13.60 -3.96 -29.91
C SER A 464 13.72 -2.59 -30.55
N ASP A 465 14.99 -2.18 -30.73
CA ASP A 465 15.37 -1.04 -31.55
C ASP A 465 14.66 0.25 -31.12
N CYS A 466 14.61 0.48 -29.80
CA CYS A 466 14.04 1.68 -29.16
C CYS A 466 15.15 2.50 -28.52
N SER A 467 15.01 3.85 -28.51
CA SER A 467 16.01 4.72 -27.88
C SER A 467 15.98 4.57 -26.36
N ASN A 468 14.79 4.58 -25.77
CA ASN A 468 14.56 4.47 -24.33
C ASN A 468 13.62 3.30 -24.04
N GLY A 469 13.74 2.73 -22.85
CA GLY A 469 12.86 1.68 -22.37
C GLY A 469 11.60 2.20 -21.70
N ILE A 470 11.44 1.83 -20.43
CA ILE A 470 10.32 2.17 -19.55
C ILE A 470 10.79 3.30 -18.63
N GLU A 471 10.30 4.51 -18.86
CA GLU A 471 10.65 5.69 -18.07
C GLU A 471 9.53 6.04 -17.09
N LEU A 472 9.83 5.92 -15.80
CA LEU A 472 8.96 6.22 -14.65
C LEU A 472 9.70 7.12 -13.65
N SER A 473 10.56 8.02 -14.14
CA SER A 473 11.53 8.77 -13.34
C SER A 473 11.30 10.28 -13.29
N GLU A 474 10.21 10.78 -13.85
CA GLU A 474 9.91 12.23 -13.79
C GLU A 474 9.58 12.74 -12.38
N GLU A 475 9.20 11.86 -11.46
CA GLU A 475 9.03 12.22 -10.05
C GLU A 475 10.41 12.48 -9.41
N THR A 476 10.85 13.71 -9.42
CA THR A 476 12.19 14.12 -8.94
C THR A 476 12.18 14.82 -7.60
N ASN A 477 11.03 14.98 -6.96
CA ASN A 477 10.92 15.60 -5.65
C ASN A 477 11.10 14.58 -4.51
N ASP A 478 11.57 15.06 -3.36
CA ASP A 478 11.82 14.21 -2.19
C ASP A 478 10.57 14.05 -1.31
N ARG A 479 9.41 13.73 -1.91
CA ARG A 479 8.13 13.60 -1.20
C ARG A 479 7.61 12.17 -1.11
N GLY A 480 8.33 11.19 -1.62
CA GLY A 480 7.91 9.80 -1.68
C GLY A 480 6.93 9.49 -2.82
N ASP A 481 6.74 10.42 -3.76
CA ASP A 481 5.91 10.19 -4.93
C ASP A 481 6.62 9.26 -5.92
N TYR A 482 5.85 8.44 -6.64
CA TYR A 482 6.30 7.50 -7.67
C TYR A 482 5.16 7.17 -8.64
N ASN A 483 5.48 6.73 -9.86
CA ASN A 483 4.49 6.59 -10.94
C ASN A 483 3.71 5.27 -10.91
N VAL A 484 4.26 4.20 -10.36
CA VAL A 484 3.69 2.85 -10.46
C VAL A 484 3.83 2.10 -9.15
N GLU A 485 2.77 1.46 -8.66
CA GLU A 485 2.86 0.58 -7.48
C GLU A 485 3.56 -0.74 -7.81
N PHE A 486 3.11 -1.43 -8.88
CA PHE A 486 3.70 -2.69 -9.34
C PHE A 486 4.14 -2.63 -10.79
N LEU A 487 5.45 -2.72 -11.03
CA LEU A 487 6.02 -2.93 -12.37
C LEU A 487 6.50 -4.38 -12.48
N THR A 488 5.87 -5.15 -13.35
CA THR A 488 6.23 -6.56 -13.60
C THR A 488 6.70 -6.77 -15.02
N ILE A 489 7.87 -7.40 -15.19
CA ILE A 489 8.48 -7.81 -16.46
C ILE A 489 8.78 -9.31 -16.37
N ASP A 490 7.93 -10.14 -16.97
CA ASP A 490 8.05 -11.60 -16.91
C ASP A 490 8.21 -12.21 -18.30
N ASN A 491 9.26 -13.01 -18.49
CA ASN A 491 9.57 -13.72 -19.73
C ASN A 491 9.60 -12.80 -20.97
N CYS A 492 10.24 -11.64 -20.83
CA CYS A 492 10.36 -10.64 -21.90
C CYS A 492 11.76 -10.62 -22.52
N LYS A 493 11.86 -10.11 -23.76
CA LYS A 493 13.14 -9.92 -24.44
C LYS A 493 13.31 -8.46 -24.83
N PHE A 494 14.39 -7.85 -24.36
CA PHE A 494 14.81 -6.51 -24.73
C PHE A 494 16.09 -6.60 -25.58
N LYS A 495 16.06 -5.98 -26.74
CA LYS A 495 17.19 -6.00 -27.66
C LYS A 495 17.42 -4.62 -28.26
N ASN A 496 18.68 -4.17 -28.27
CA ASN A 496 19.09 -2.87 -28.84
C ASN A 496 18.29 -1.68 -28.27
N ILE A 497 18.05 -1.67 -26.97
CA ILE A 497 17.53 -0.48 -26.30
C ILE A 497 18.73 0.41 -26.01
N GLU A 498 18.74 1.62 -26.57
CA GLU A 498 19.95 2.45 -26.58
C GLU A 498 20.35 2.97 -25.20
N ARG A 499 19.38 3.27 -24.32
CA ARG A 499 19.57 3.79 -22.95
C ARG A 499 19.09 2.78 -21.90
N ASN A 500 18.63 3.29 -20.72
CA ASN A 500 18.06 2.44 -19.69
C ASN A 500 16.90 1.59 -20.26
N VAL A 501 16.83 0.34 -19.86
CA VAL A 501 15.64 -0.48 -20.14
C VAL A 501 14.54 -0.14 -19.14
N VAL A 502 14.90 0.11 -17.90
CA VAL A 502 14.00 0.62 -16.87
C VAL A 502 14.66 1.81 -16.19
N ASP A 503 13.94 2.91 -16.10
CA ASP A 503 14.28 4.06 -15.25
C ASP A 503 13.09 4.35 -14.33
N TYR A 504 13.19 3.88 -13.08
CA TYR A 504 12.11 3.89 -12.13
C TYR A 504 12.55 4.55 -10.83
N TYR A 505 11.94 5.68 -10.51
CA TYR A 505 12.29 6.51 -9.38
C TYR A 505 11.16 6.58 -8.35
N ARG A 506 11.54 6.52 -7.10
CA ARG A 506 10.74 6.95 -5.97
C ARG A 506 11.56 7.91 -5.13
N GLY A 507 11.03 9.10 -4.91
CA GLY A 507 11.67 10.12 -4.08
C GLY A 507 11.27 10.06 -2.61
N GLY A 508 11.82 10.98 -1.84
CA GLY A 508 11.34 11.37 -0.53
C GLY A 508 11.87 10.63 0.67
N TYR A 509 11.48 11.19 1.79
CA TYR A 509 11.84 10.72 3.14
C TYR A 509 10.67 10.03 3.83
N ASP A 510 9.57 9.81 3.14
CA ASP A 510 8.38 9.15 3.71
C ASP A 510 8.44 7.64 3.51
N GLU A 511 9.09 6.97 4.44
CA GLU A 511 9.21 5.52 4.47
C GLU A 511 7.89 4.82 4.83
N SER A 512 6.88 5.56 5.21
CA SER A 512 5.57 5.00 5.59
C SER A 512 4.62 4.80 4.43
N THR A 513 4.94 5.31 3.24
CA THR A 513 4.11 5.10 2.05
C THR A 513 4.09 3.62 1.61
N ILE A 514 3.08 3.28 0.83
CA ILE A 514 2.99 1.97 0.18
C ILE A 514 4.12 1.81 -0.79
N GLY A 515 4.80 1.34 -1.23
CA GLY A 515 5.88 1.02 -1.87
C GLY A 515 6.54 1.49 -3.09
N GLY A 516 6.27 1.05 -4.25
CA GLY A 516 7.11 0.93 -5.42
C GLY A 516 7.72 -0.48 -5.47
N ASN A 517 7.23 -1.30 -6.39
CA ASN A 517 7.61 -2.70 -6.49
C ASN A 517 8.04 -3.01 -7.91
N LEU A 518 9.23 -3.58 -8.08
CA LEU A 518 9.73 -4.06 -9.37
C LEU A 518 10.00 -5.56 -9.30
N LEU A 519 9.37 -6.31 -10.19
CA LEU A 519 9.70 -7.71 -10.45
C LEU A 519 10.18 -7.89 -11.89
N ILE A 520 11.40 -8.38 -12.05
CA ILE A 520 11.92 -8.83 -13.34
C ILE A 520 12.25 -10.32 -13.23
N SER A 521 11.59 -11.15 -14.05
CA SER A 521 11.81 -12.58 -14.03
C SER A 521 11.93 -13.16 -15.44
N LYS A 522 12.76 -14.21 -15.61
CA LYS A 522 12.92 -15.01 -16.85
C LYS A 522 13.14 -14.19 -18.12
N SER A 523 13.69 -12.98 -17.97
CA SER A 523 13.79 -12.02 -19.08
C SER A 523 15.21 -11.94 -19.64
N THR A 524 15.35 -11.49 -20.88
CA THR A 524 16.63 -11.40 -21.58
C THR A 524 16.88 -9.98 -22.06
N PHE A 525 18.08 -9.47 -21.77
CA PHE A 525 18.53 -8.13 -22.13
C PHE A 525 19.78 -8.26 -23.00
N THR A 526 19.71 -7.83 -24.26
CA THR A 526 20.79 -8.03 -25.23
C THR A 526 21.13 -6.75 -25.97
N ASN A 527 22.39 -6.36 -25.99
CA ASN A 527 22.92 -5.17 -26.67
C ASN A 527 22.22 -3.87 -26.22
N CYS A 528 21.90 -3.74 -24.96
CA CYS A 528 21.22 -2.57 -24.40
C CYS A 528 22.21 -1.62 -23.71
N GLY A 529 21.83 -0.36 -23.50
CA GLY A 529 22.54 0.63 -22.70
C GLY A 529 23.70 1.34 -23.43
N ALA A 530 23.87 1.16 -24.73
CA ALA A 530 25.05 1.65 -25.44
C ALA A 530 25.21 3.18 -25.45
N LYS A 531 24.13 3.93 -25.24
CA LYS A 531 24.12 5.41 -25.18
C LYS A 531 23.70 5.93 -23.79
N GLU A 532 23.63 5.05 -22.78
CA GLU A 532 23.23 5.46 -21.45
C GLU A 532 24.34 6.26 -20.73
N LYS A 533 23.98 7.42 -20.20
CA LYS A 533 24.94 8.35 -19.59
C LYS A 533 25.32 7.98 -18.15
N ASN A 534 24.41 7.41 -17.40
CA ASN A 534 24.65 6.96 -16.02
C ASN A 534 25.25 5.56 -15.94
N ASN A 535 25.39 4.87 -17.09
CA ASN A 535 25.92 3.52 -17.21
C ASN A 535 25.15 2.45 -16.40
N ILE A 536 23.86 2.67 -16.13
CA ILE A 536 22.98 1.72 -15.41
C ILE A 536 21.87 1.24 -16.35
N LEU A 537 21.69 -0.07 -16.47
CA LEU A 537 20.66 -0.64 -17.33
C LEU A 537 19.26 -0.57 -16.73
N LEU A 538 19.17 -0.93 -15.47
CA LEU A 538 17.94 -0.94 -14.66
C LEU A 538 18.15 0.04 -13.50
N ASN A 539 17.79 1.28 -13.72
CA ASN A 539 17.88 2.32 -12.70
C ASN A 539 16.62 2.24 -11.81
N THR A 540 16.81 1.87 -10.54
CA THR A 540 15.71 1.64 -9.59
C THR A 540 15.83 2.53 -8.36
N ARG A 541 16.22 3.79 -8.57
CA ARG A 541 16.52 4.73 -7.49
C ARG A 541 15.34 4.94 -6.56
N GLY A 542 15.51 4.59 -5.30
CA GLY A 542 14.53 4.76 -4.22
C GLY A 542 13.45 3.67 -4.14
N ILE A 543 13.36 2.76 -5.09
CA ILE A 543 12.33 1.72 -5.11
C ILE A 543 12.49 0.76 -3.94
N VAL A 544 11.40 0.53 -3.20
CA VAL A 544 11.42 -0.21 -1.94
C VAL A 544 11.64 -1.71 -2.14
N ASN A 545 10.89 -2.31 -3.06
CA ASN A 545 10.96 -3.74 -3.34
C ASN A 545 11.46 -3.95 -4.76
N VAL A 546 12.65 -4.53 -4.91
CA VAL A 546 13.22 -4.89 -6.21
C VAL A 546 13.59 -6.35 -6.20
N LYS A 547 13.08 -7.11 -7.17
CA LYS A 547 13.42 -8.51 -7.34
C LYS A 547 13.78 -8.77 -8.80
N ILE A 548 15.04 -9.20 -9.04
CA ILE A 548 15.53 -9.52 -10.39
C ILE A 548 16.04 -10.96 -10.36
N GLU A 549 15.34 -11.85 -11.05
CA GLU A 549 15.65 -13.27 -10.95
C GLU A 549 15.57 -14.03 -12.30
N ASN A 550 16.33 -15.11 -12.39
CA ASN A 550 16.28 -16.06 -13.52
C ASN A 550 16.42 -15.40 -14.89
N SER A 551 17.12 -14.27 -14.97
CA SER A 551 17.21 -13.44 -16.18
C SER A 551 18.61 -13.49 -16.82
N HIS A 552 18.70 -13.12 -18.08
CA HIS A 552 19.95 -13.19 -18.85
C HIS A 552 20.35 -11.82 -19.41
N PHE A 553 21.53 -11.33 -19.04
CA PHE A 553 22.12 -10.07 -19.48
C PHE A 553 23.31 -10.36 -20.39
N LYS A 554 23.20 -9.97 -21.68
CA LYS A 554 24.20 -10.31 -22.69
C LYS A 554 24.61 -9.11 -23.52
N ASN A 555 25.94 -8.85 -23.59
CA ASN A 555 26.55 -7.82 -24.42
C ASN A 555 25.97 -6.41 -24.20
N ASN A 556 25.62 -6.08 -22.98
CA ASN A 556 25.11 -4.75 -22.64
C ASN A 556 26.27 -3.81 -22.31
N LYS A 557 26.35 -2.66 -22.97
CA LYS A 557 27.46 -1.69 -22.79
C LYS A 557 27.16 -0.74 -21.63
N ILE A 558 27.25 -1.28 -20.41
CA ILE A 558 26.95 -0.58 -19.15
C ILE A 558 27.91 -1.05 -18.06
N ASP A 559 28.09 -0.25 -17.03
CA ASP A 559 28.90 -0.61 -15.86
C ASP A 559 28.07 -1.39 -14.83
N LEU A 560 26.80 -1.01 -14.65
CA LEU A 560 25.88 -1.64 -13.71
C LEU A 560 24.65 -2.18 -14.42
N ILE A 561 24.31 -3.44 -14.13
CA ILE A 561 22.99 -3.99 -14.48
C ILE A 561 21.92 -3.30 -13.65
N ALA A 562 22.14 -3.24 -12.32
CA ALA A 562 21.30 -2.50 -11.40
C ALA A 562 22.10 -2.07 -10.18
N LEU A 563 21.67 -0.96 -9.57
CA LEU A 563 22.08 -0.53 -8.25
C LEU A 563 20.99 -0.94 -7.26
N LEU A 564 21.27 -1.90 -6.41
CA LEU A 564 20.38 -2.42 -5.39
C LEU A 564 20.68 -1.75 -4.04
N TRP A 565 19.67 -1.63 -3.21
CA TRP A 565 19.75 -0.95 -1.94
C TRP A 565 19.63 -1.95 -0.79
N GLY A 566 20.73 -2.25 -0.09
CA GLY A 566 20.78 -3.23 0.99
C GLY A 566 19.84 -2.91 2.17
N ALA A 567 19.60 -1.61 2.42
CA ALA A 567 18.66 -1.17 3.46
C ALA A 567 17.18 -1.32 3.06
N LYS A 568 16.89 -1.73 1.82
CA LYS A 568 15.55 -1.97 1.30
C LYS A 568 15.41 -3.43 0.90
N ASN A 569 14.21 -3.86 0.58
CA ASN A 569 13.93 -5.22 0.14
C ASN A 569 14.32 -5.43 -1.34
N ASN A 570 15.61 -5.25 -1.61
CA ASN A 570 16.17 -5.39 -2.96
C ASN A 570 17.00 -6.66 -3.05
N SER A 571 16.78 -7.46 -4.09
CA SER A 571 17.47 -8.73 -4.28
C SER A 571 17.65 -9.09 -5.76
N GLU A 572 18.69 -9.89 -6.02
CA GLU A 572 18.92 -10.54 -7.31
C GLU A 572 19.26 -12.02 -7.08
N SER A 573 18.86 -12.90 -8.01
CA SER A 573 19.16 -14.32 -7.90
C SER A 573 19.12 -15.06 -9.24
N ASN A 574 19.96 -16.07 -9.39
CA ASN A 574 19.97 -16.98 -10.54
C ASN A 574 20.08 -16.28 -11.91
N ASN A 575 20.67 -15.10 -11.96
CA ASN A 575 20.84 -14.36 -13.21
C ASN A 575 22.12 -14.82 -13.95
N LYS A 576 22.06 -14.84 -15.30
CA LYS A 576 23.21 -15.13 -16.15
C LYS A 576 23.75 -13.84 -16.74
N ILE A 577 25.04 -13.58 -16.56
CA ILE A 577 25.71 -12.37 -17.03
C ILE A 577 26.81 -12.75 -18.04
N GLN A 578 26.78 -12.18 -19.24
CA GLN A 578 27.78 -12.38 -20.28
C GLN A 578 28.09 -11.04 -20.96
N ASN A 579 29.33 -10.59 -20.87
CA ASN A 579 29.79 -9.31 -21.46
C ASN A 579 28.82 -8.15 -21.14
N SER A 580 28.40 -8.06 -19.90
CA SER A 580 27.52 -7.03 -19.39
C SER A 580 28.10 -6.51 -18.07
N GLY A 581 27.58 -5.39 -17.57
CA GLY A 581 27.92 -4.86 -16.25
C GLY A 581 27.60 -5.84 -15.12
N LYS A 582 27.66 -5.38 -13.91
CA LYS A 582 27.41 -6.17 -12.70
C LYS A 582 26.22 -5.63 -11.90
N PHE A 583 25.65 -6.45 -11.04
CA PHE A 583 24.84 -5.97 -9.93
C PHE A 583 25.75 -5.35 -8.87
N HIS A 584 25.30 -4.28 -8.26
CA HIS A 584 25.97 -3.68 -7.12
C HIS A 584 24.95 -3.40 -6.03
N THR A 585 25.23 -3.89 -4.82
CA THR A 585 24.42 -3.58 -3.65
C THR A 585 25.13 -2.52 -2.82
N GLU A 586 24.44 -1.44 -2.57
CA GLU A 586 24.94 -0.32 -1.81
C GLU A 586 24.38 -0.36 -0.39
N GLU A 587 25.26 -0.43 0.59
CA GLU A 587 24.90 -0.50 2.00
C GLU A 587 24.98 0.86 2.72
N ASN A 588 25.65 1.82 2.13
CA ASN A 588 25.83 3.12 2.76
C ASN A 588 24.61 4.03 2.54
N LEU A 589 23.83 4.19 3.58
CA LEU A 589 22.64 5.03 3.58
C LEU A 589 22.91 6.53 3.49
N ALA A 590 24.14 7.02 3.76
CA ALA A 590 24.46 8.46 3.70
C ALA A 590 24.27 9.05 2.31
N GLN A 591 24.47 8.27 1.27
CA GLN A 591 24.24 8.70 -0.10
C GLN A 591 22.79 8.62 -0.52
N LYS A 592 21.88 8.34 0.42
CA LYS A 592 20.63 7.71 0.09
C LYS A 592 19.49 8.04 0.98
N LEU A 593 19.53 9.18 1.51
CA LEU A 593 18.36 9.85 2.04
C LEU A 593 17.29 10.03 0.94
N MET A 594 17.44 9.32 -0.12
CA MET A 594 16.45 9.16 -1.18
C MET A 594 15.75 7.82 -0.98
N TYR A 595 14.63 7.90 -0.44
CA TYR A 595 13.72 6.78 -0.30
C TYR A 595 13.02 6.51 -1.61
#